data_16eae7289b49b2d864dcefb60fd92f61
#
_entry.id   16eae7289b49b2d864dcefb60fd92f61
#
_cell.length_a   1.000
_cell.length_b   1.000
_cell.length_c   1.000
_cell.angle_alpha   90.00
_cell.angle_beta   90.00
_cell.angle_gamma   90.00
#
_symmetry.space_group_name_H-M   'P 1'
#
loop_
_entity.id
_entity.type
_entity.pdbx_description
1 polymer ?
#
loop_
_entity_poly.entity_id
_entity_poly.type
_entity_poly.pdbx_seq_one_letter_code
_entity_poly.pdbx_strand_id
1 'polypeptide(L)'
;MIRVKDKDASLKFYQGVMGMKLKRTSESPNAGFNLYFLGYGPDASEATANGVNPVSDNEGLLELTWNYETENDANFKYHNGNDEPQGFGHICVAVDDLDAACSRFEEKKVSWKKRLTDGRMKNIAFVLGMLPSCRYANVPTDIPCRSRWLLDRSCAKREAQDT
;
A
#
# COMPACT_ATOMS: atom_id res chain seq x y z
N MET A 1 9.07 2.55 -0.67
CA MET A 1 9.44 1.61 0.40
C MET A 1 8.74 1.98 1.71
N ILE A 2 8.23 1.00 2.44
CA ILE A 2 7.59 1.17 3.76
C ILE A 2 8.23 0.20 4.74
N ARG A 3 8.60 0.68 5.90
CA ARG A 3 9.06 -0.17 7.01
C ARG A 3 7.87 -0.78 7.73
N VAL A 4 7.94 -2.09 7.98
CA VAL A 4 6.90 -2.83 8.70
C VAL A 4 7.48 -3.47 9.96
N LYS A 5 6.69 -3.47 11.03
CA LYS A 5 7.09 -4.07 12.31
C LYS A 5 7.04 -5.60 12.25
N ASP A 6 5.97 -6.12 11.66
CA ASP A 6 5.68 -7.56 11.54
C ASP A 6 5.45 -7.88 10.07
N LYS A 7 6.34 -8.70 9.50
CA LYS A 7 6.29 -9.11 8.09
C LYS A 7 5.09 -9.98 7.78
N ASP A 8 4.76 -10.92 8.66
CA ASP A 8 3.71 -11.91 8.40
C ASP A 8 2.32 -11.25 8.44
N ALA A 9 2.10 -10.40 9.43
CA ALA A 9 0.89 -9.59 9.52
C ALA A 9 0.77 -8.64 8.31
N SER A 10 1.86 -8.03 7.88
CA SER A 10 1.87 -7.12 6.73
C SER A 10 1.62 -7.86 5.42
N LEU A 11 2.28 -8.98 5.18
CA LEU A 11 2.07 -9.81 4.00
C LEU A 11 0.62 -10.33 3.94
N LYS A 12 0.08 -10.78 5.07
CA LYS A 12 -1.33 -11.20 5.16
C LYS A 12 -2.29 -10.06 4.78
N PHE A 13 -2.02 -8.84 5.19
CA PHE A 13 -2.84 -7.69 4.82
C PHE A 13 -2.73 -7.40 3.32
N TYR A 14 -1.53 -7.21 2.80
CA TYR A 14 -1.35 -6.82 1.41
C TYR A 14 -1.79 -7.90 0.42
N GLN A 15 -1.55 -9.17 0.71
CA GLN A 15 -2.00 -10.26 -0.15
C GLN A 15 -3.48 -10.61 0.10
N GLY A 16 -3.89 -10.77 1.36
CA GLY A 16 -5.24 -11.25 1.70
C GLY A 16 -6.33 -10.20 1.57
N VAL A 17 -6.04 -8.95 1.97
CA VAL A 17 -7.01 -7.84 1.91
C VAL A 17 -6.88 -7.08 0.59
N MET A 18 -5.68 -6.58 0.28
CA MET A 18 -5.43 -5.75 -0.89
C MET A 18 -5.37 -6.56 -2.19
N GLY A 19 -5.17 -7.88 -2.12
CA GLY A 19 -5.12 -8.76 -3.29
C GLY A 19 -3.81 -8.65 -4.10
N MET A 20 -2.76 -8.10 -3.49
CA MET A 20 -1.45 -8.03 -4.12
C MET A 20 -0.78 -9.40 -4.17
N LYS A 21 0.10 -9.61 -5.15
CA LYS A 21 0.97 -10.77 -5.24
C LYS A 21 2.36 -10.43 -4.73
N LEU A 22 2.97 -11.34 -3.98
CA LEU A 22 4.39 -11.24 -3.64
C LEU A 22 5.21 -11.57 -4.88
N LYS A 23 5.94 -10.59 -5.39
CA LYS A 23 6.73 -10.70 -6.61
C LYS A 23 8.16 -11.18 -6.34
N ARG A 24 8.74 -10.71 -5.25
CA ARG A 24 10.12 -11.05 -4.86
C ARG A 24 10.32 -10.87 -3.36
N THR A 25 11.17 -11.72 -2.80
CA THR A 25 11.80 -11.54 -1.49
C THR A 25 13.30 -11.35 -1.70
N SER A 26 13.90 -10.41 -0.99
CA SER A 26 15.35 -10.23 -0.94
C SER A 26 15.78 -10.24 0.52
N GLU A 27 16.63 -11.19 0.86
CA GLU A 27 17.12 -11.37 2.21
C GLU A 27 18.49 -10.71 2.38
N SER A 28 18.68 -10.01 3.47
CA SER A 28 19.93 -9.32 3.80
C SER A 28 20.30 -9.58 5.27
N PRO A 29 20.65 -10.83 5.62
CA PRO A 29 20.88 -11.19 7.01
C PRO A 29 22.04 -10.43 7.65
N ASN A 30 23.09 -10.13 6.90
CA ASN A 30 24.21 -9.33 7.41
C ASN A 30 23.83 -7.86 7.69
N ALA A 31 22.77 -7.37 7.09
CA ALA A 31 22.25 -6.02 7.29
C ALA A 31 21.05 -5.97 8.24
N GLY A 32 20.55 -7.12 8.70
CA GLY A 32 19.47 -7.24 9.68
C GLY A 32 18.09 -6.90 9.16
N PHE A 33 17.83 -7.09 7.86
CA PHE A 33 16.51 -6.84 7.28
C PHE A 33 16.22 -7.70 6.05
N ASN A 34 14.95 -7.86 5.73
CA ASN A 34 14.48 -8.42 4.46
C ASN A 34 13.57 -7.43 3.73
N LEU A 35 13.55 -7.54 2.41
CA LEU A 35 12.68 -6.78 1.52
C LEU A 35 11.64 -7.70 0.87
N TYR A 36 10.41 -7.21 0.78
CA TYR A 36 9.29 -7.89 0.14
C TYR A 36 8.68 -6.96 -0.90
N PHE A 37 8.66 -7.40 -2.16
CA PHE A 37 8.11 -6.63 -3.26
C PHE A 37 6.74 -7.19 -3.63
N LEU A 38 5.71 -6.36 -3.50
CA LEU A 38 4.33 -6.74 -3.80
C LEU A 38 3.77 -5.85 -4.91
N GLY A 39 2.87 -6.41 -5.71
CA GLY A 39 2.21 -5.66 -6.78
C GLY A 39 1.04 -6.41 -7.36
N TYR A 40 0.39 -5.78 -8.33
CA TYR A 40 -0.67 -6.39 -9.13
C TYR A 40 -0.11 -6.88 -10.48
N GLY A 41 -0.94 -7.57 -11.25
CA GLY A 41 -0.58 -8.07 -12.59
C GLY A 41 0.14 -9.43 -12.59
N PRO A 42 0.76 -9.82 -13.72
CA PRO A 42 1.36 -11.14 -13.92
C PRO A 42 2.50 -11.42 -12.93
N ASP A 43 2.82 -12.68 -12.73
CA ASP A 43 3.92 -13.07 -11.86
C ASP A 43 5.27 -12.72 -12.48
N ALA A 44 6.27 -12.48 -11.63
CA ALA A 44 7.60 -12.02 -12.05
C ALA A 44 8.30 -12.99 -13.04
N SER A 45 7.95 -14.27 -13.01
CA SER A 45 8.49 -15.29 -13.92
C SER A 45 8.01 -15.13 -15.37
N GLU A 46 6.91 -14.43 -15.59
CA GLU A 46 6.32 -14.23 -16.94
C GLU A 46 6.85 -12.96 -17.63
N ALA A 47 7.48 -12.06 -16.88
CA ALA A 47 7.86 -10.73 -17.38
C ALA A 47 9.26 -10.65 -18.01
N THR A 48 10.09 -11.69 -17.92
CA THR A 48 11.50 -11.57 -18.29
C THR A 48 11.94 -12.42 -19.46
N ALA A 49 11.39 -12.17 -20.64
CA ALA A 49 11.97 -12.69 -21.89
C ALA A 49 13.43 -12.19 -22.15
N ASN A 50 13.88 -11.14 -21.42
CA ASN A 50 15.14 -10.45 -21.71
C ASN A 50 16.17 -10.51 -20.56
N GLY A 51 15.98 -11.35 -19.54
CA GLY A 51 16.97 -11.53 -18.46
C GLY A 51 17.12 -10.34 -17.51
N VAL A 52 16.22 -9.34 -17.56
CA VAL A 52 16.22 -8.18 -16.67
C VAL A 52 15.59 -8.54 -15.33
N ASN A 53 15.93 -7.81 -14.28
CA ASN A 53 15.41 -8.03 -12.92
C ASN A 53 13.88 -7.89 -12.89
N PRO A 54 13.12 -8.95 -12.52
CA PRO A 54 11.66 -8.94 -12.54
C PRO A 54 11.04 -7.81 -11.73
N VAL A 55 11.73 -7.30 -10.73
CA VAL A 55 11.27 -6.19 -9.90
C VAL A 55 11.40 -4.86 -10.64
N SER A 56 12.48 -4.68 -11.43
CA SER A 56 12.72 -3.41 -12.15
C SER A 56 11.77 -3.22 -13.33
N ASP A 57 11.25 -4.31 -13.90
CA ASP A 57 10.36 -4.27 -15.07
C ASP A 57 8.87 -4.14 -14.71
N ASN A 58 8.53 -4.22 -13.43
CA ASN A 58 7.16 -4.05 -12.97
C ASN A 58 6.93 -2.63 -12.46
N GLU A 59 5.89 -1.98 -12.98
CA GLU A 59 5.42 -0.70 -12.46
C GLU A 59 4.62 -0.89 -11.17
N GLY A 60 4.65 0.11 -10.29
CA GLY A 60 3.77 0.19 -9.13
C GLY A 60 4.01 -0.88 -8.07
N LEU A 61 5.24 -1.28 -7.84
CA LEU A 61 5.56 -2.20 -6.76
C LEU A 61 5.62 -1.51 -5.40
N LEU A 62 5.02 -2.16 -4.42
CA LEU A 62 5.18 -1.82 -3.02
C LEU A 62 6.35 -2.61 -2.44
N GLU A 63 7.39 -1.90 -1.99
CA GLU A 63 8.49 -2.49 -1.25
C GLU A 63 8.23 -2.36 0.24
N LEU A 64 8.17 -3.49 0.95
CA LEU A 64 8.15 -3.54 2.40
C LEU A 64 9.54 -3.89 2.90
N THR A 65 10.01 -3.17 3.92
CA THR A 65 11.24 -3.47 4.64
C THR A 65 10.89 -3.93 6.04
N TRP A 66 11.26 -5.16 6.37
CA TRP A 66 11.16 -5.69 7.73
C TRP A 66 12.55 -5.78 8.34
N ASN A 67 12.78 -5.04 9.41
CA ASN A 67 13.96 -5.17 10.24
C ASN A 67 13.75 -6.31 11.23
N TYR A 68 14.76 -7.15 11.40
CA TYR A 68 14.62 -8.35 12.22
C TYR A 68 14.23 -8.03 13.65
N GLU A 69 13.40 -8.89 14.23
CA GLU A 69 12.97 -8.88 15.63
C GLU A 69 12.12 -7.66 16.06
N THR A 70 11.77 -6.77 15.12
CA THR A 70 10.91 -5.61 15.47
C THR A 70 9.54 -6.04 15.99
N GLU A 71 9.02 -7.19 15.54
CA GLU A 71 7.75 -7.77 16.00
C GLU A 71 7.79 -8.21 17.45
N ASN A 72 8.96 -8.55 17.97
CA ASN A 72 9.16 -9.04 19.35
C ASN A 72 9.17 -7.93 20.39
N ASP A 73 9.41 -6.68 19.99
CA ASP A 73 9.36 -5.54 20.89
C ASP A 73 7.94 -4.93 20.95
N ALA A 74 7.24 -5.16 22.03
CA ALA A 74 5.87 -4.67 22.24
C ALA A 74 5.77 -3.13 22.18
N ASN A 75 6.83 -2.42 22.55
CA ASN A 75 6.86 -0.96 22.57
C ASN A 75 7.31 -0.35 21.23
N PHE A 76 7.90 -1.16 20.34
CA PHE A 76 8.37 -0.69 19.05
C PHE A 76 7.19 -0.35 18.13
N LYS A 77 7.25 0.83 17.55
CA LYS A 77 6.35 1.26 16.48
C LYS A 77 7.06 2.23 15.55
N TYR A 78 6.80 2.08 14.26
CA TYR A 78 7.19 3.11 13.32
C TYR A 78 6.27 4.32 13.44
N HIS A 79 6.84 5.51 13.26
CA HIS A 79 6.06 6.75 13.22
C HIS A 79 5.16 6.76 11.95
N ASN A 80 3.94 7.19 12.12
CA ASN A 80 2.93 7.08 11.06
C ASN A 80 2.91 8.26 10.08
N GLY A 81 3.60 9.32 10.36
CA GLY A 81 3.65 10.53 9.52
C GLY A 81 2.36 11.36 9.48
N ASN A 82 1.28 10.94 10.13
CA ASN A 82 0.04 11.71 10.19
C ASN A 82 -0.10 12.49 11.51
N ASP A 83 0.70 12.10 12.50
CA ASP A 83 0.83 12.79 13.78
C ASP A 83 2.10 13.65 13.72
N GLU A 84 2.29 14.56 14.67
CA GLU A 84 3.51 15.36 14.75
C GLU A 84 4.74 14.50 15.17
N PRO A 85 5.89 14.69 14.51
CA PRO A 85 6.15 15.53 13.34
C PRO A 85 5.55 14.96 12.06
N GLN A 86 4.81 15.77 11.30
CA GLN A 86 4.16 15.31 10.07
C GLN A 86 5.16 14.89 9.00
N GLY A 87 4.82 13.83 8.27
CA GLY A 87 5.66 13.26 7.22
C GLY A 87 4.83 12.52 6.18
N PHE A 88 5.18 11.28 5.91
CA PHE A 88 4.45 10.41 4.97
C PHE A 88 3.00 10.22 5.41
N GLY A 89 2.04 10.48 4.54
CA GLY A 89 0.61 10.48 4.87
C GLY A 89 -0.12 9.18 4.57
N HIS A 90 -0.08 8.72 3.31
CA HIS A 90 -0.82 7.55 2.84
C HIS A 90 -0.29 7.00 1.52
N ILE A 91 -0.74 5.80 1.17
CA ILE A 91 -0.60 5.21 -0.16
C ILE A 91 -1.95 5.27 -0.84
N CYS A 92 -1.97 5.67 -2.13
CA CYS A 92 -3.14 5.56 -2.98
C CYS A 92 -3.11 4.28 -3.80
N VAL A 93 -4.26 3.61 -3.88
CA VAL A 93 -4.51 2.49 -4.80
C VAL A 93 -5.72 2.86 -5.65
N ALA A 94 -5.53 2.96 -6.96
CA ALA A 94 -6.63 3.16 -7.89
C ALA A 94 -7.37 1.84 -8.11
N VAL A 95 -8.69 1.88 -8.16
CA VAL A 95 -9.57 0.73 -8.41
C VAL A 95 -10.62 1.10 -9.45
N ASP A 96 -11.01 0.13 -10.27
CA ASP A 96 -12.02 0.34 -11.32
C ASP A 96 -13.44 0.47 -10.73
N ASP A 97 -13.71 -0.23 -9.62
CA ASP A 97 -14.97 -0.23 -8.91
C ASP A 97 -14.74 0.03 -7.42
N LEU A 98 -15.08 1.24 -7.00
CA LEU A 98 -14.87 1.69 -5.63
C LEU A 98 -15.87 1.06 -4.65
N ASP A 99 -17.10 0.80 -5.07
CA ASP A 99 -18.12 0.17 -4.22
C ASP A 99 -17.80 -1.31 -3.99
N ALA A 100 -17.34 -2.02 -5.03
CA ALA A 100 -16.86 -3.39 -4.89
C ALA A 100 -15.61 -3.46 -3.99
N ALA A 101 -14.68 -2.52 -4.10
CA ALA A 101 -13.52 -2.44 -3.22
C ALA A 101 -13.92 -2.19 -1.76
N CYS A 102 -14.88 -1.30 -1.53
CA CYS A 102 -15.40 -1.02 -0.19
C CYS A 102 -16.12 -2.25 0.40
N SER A 103 -16.94 -2.95 -0.39
CA SER A 103 -17.61 -4.20 0.02
C SER A 103 -16.60 -5.26 0.44
N ARG A 104 -15.53 -5.42 -0.32
CA ARG A 104 -14.43 -6.33 0.04
C ARG A 104 -13.78 -5.96 1.38
N PHE A 105 -13.56 -4.67 1.66
CA PHE A 105 -12.99 -4.23 2.94
C PHE A 105 -13.93 -4.49 4.12
N GLU A 106 -15.25 -4.37 3.92
CA GLU A 106 -16.25 -4.77 4.93
C GLU A 106 -16.20 -6.27 5.21
N GLU A 107 -16.19 -7.11 4.16
CA GLU A 107 -16.09 -8.58 4.29
C GLU A 107 -14.82 -9.00 5.03
N LYS A 108 -13.70 -8.32 4.73
CA LYS A 108 -12.41 -8.56 5.39
C LYS A 108 -12.28 -7.89 6.74
N LYS A 109 -13.32 -7.19 7.23
CA LYS A 109 -13.37 -6.48 8.51
C LYS A 109 -12.21 -5.51 8.71
N VAL A 110 -11.86 -4.78 7.65
CA VAL A 110 -10.79 -3.78 7.71
C VAL A 110 -11.25 -2.55 8.49
N SER A 111 -10.39 -2.00 9.32
CA SER A 111 -10.69 -0.77 10.06
C SER A 111 -10.72 0.44 9.13
N TRP A 112 -11.77 1.23 9.23
CA TRP A 112 -11.96 2.43 8.43
C TRP A 112 -11.39 3.67 9.12
N LYS A 113 -10.75 4.52 8.34
CA LYS A 113 -10.47 5.91 8.72
C LYS A 113 -11.53 6.84 8.17
N LYS A 114 -12.00 6.60 6.93
CA LYS A 114 -13.05 7.36 6.26
C LYS A 114 -13.77 6.44 5.27
N ARG A 115 -15.10 6.39 5.37
CA ARG A 115 -15.96 5.68 4.41
C ARG A 115 -16.37 6.62 3.27
N LEU A 116 -16.91 6.09 2.19
CA LEU A 116 -17.49 6.89 1.10
C LEU A 116 -18.64 7.81 1.58
N THR A 117 -19.38 7.34 2.58
CA THR A 117 -20.48 8.10 3.19
C THR A 117 -20.02 9.27 4.06
N ASP A 118 -18.74 9.31 4.45
CA ASP A 118 -18.22 10.29 5.38
C ASP A 118 -17.72 11.54 4.66
N GLY A 119 -18.08 12.70 5.19
CA GLY A 119 -17.61 13.99 4.69
C GLY A 119 -18.05 14.32 3.25
N ARG A 120 -17.34 15.24 2.62
CA ARG A 120 -17.68 15.78 1.30
C ARG A 120 -17.18 14.95 0.12
N MET A 121 -15.99 14.35 0.25
CA MET A 121 -15.36 13.53 -0.83
C MET A 121 -16.01 12.15 -0.87
N LYS A 122 -16.82 11.89 -1.89
CA LYS A 122 -17.54 10.62 -2.07
C LYS A 122 -16.84 9.62 -2.98
N ASN A 123 -15.75 10.05 -3.61
CA ASN A 123 -14.93 9.27 -4.53
C ASN A 123 -13.63 8.73 -3.91
N ILE A 124 -13.44 8.89 -2.60
CA ILE A 124 -12.26 8.46 -1.89
C ILE A 124 -12.64 7.81 -0.56
N ALA A 125 -12.13 6.63 -0.30
CA ALA A 125 -12.24 5.94 0.98
C ALA A 125 -10.85 5.71 1.60
N PHE A 126 -10.74 5.79 2.92
CA PHE A 126 -9.51 5.53 3.64
C PHE A 126 -9.69 4.36 4.60
N VAL A 127 -8.87 3.36 4.47
CA VAL A 127 -8.77 2.25 5.42
C VAL A 127 -7.45 2.30 6.17
N LEU A 128 -7.45 1.76 7.38
CA LEU A 128 -6.24 1.60 8.17
C LEU A 128 -5.58 0.28 7.77
N GLY A 129 -4.32 0.35 7.35
CA GLY A 129 -3.50 -0.84 7.17
C GLY A 129 -3.01 -1.40 8.51
N MET A 130 -2.13 -2.40 8.45
CA MET A 130 -1.49 -2.99 9.64
C MET A 130 -0.63 -2.00 10.42
N LEU A 131 -0.19 -0.94 9.76
CA LEU A 131 0.34 0.24 10.46
C LEU A 131 -0.81 1.22 10.68
N PRO A 132 -0.97 1.81 11.85
CA PRO A 132 -1.97 2.86 12.12
C PRO A 132 -1.86 4.06 11.16
N SER A 133 -0.83 4.08 10.35
CA SER A 133 -0.39 5.16 9.47
C SER A 133 -0.65 4.94 7.99
N CYS A 134 -0.86 3.72 7.52
CA CYS A 134 -1.14 3.53 6.10
C CYS A 134 -2.62 3.78 5.85
N ARG A 135 -2.93 4.96 5.35
CA ARG A 135 -4.24 5.28 4.79
C ARG A 135 -4.22 4.89 3.32
N TYR A 136 -5.24 4.21 2.87
CA TYR A 136 -5.43 3.89 1.46
C TYR A 136 -6.55 4.75 0.94
N ALA A 137 -6.28 5.51 -0.11
CA ALA A 137 -7.29 6.25 -0.85
C ALA A 137 -7.56 5.49 -2.16
N ASN A 138 -8.83 5.25 -2.43
CA ASN A 138 -9.27 4.74 -3.72
C ASN A 138 -9.74 5.92 -4.55
N VAL A 139 -9.18 6.09 -5.73
CA VAL A 139 -9.58 7.12 -6.69
C VAL A 139 -10.23 6.41 -7.87
N PRO A 140 -11.46 6.78 -8.28
CA PRO A 140 -12.06 6.29 -9.52
C PRO A 140 -11.15 6.64 -10.67
N THR A 141 -10.94 5.71 -11.60
CA THR A 141 -10.10 5.95 -12.76
C THR A 141 -10.96 6.19 -13.98
N ASP A 142 -10.97 7.41 -14.48
CA ASP A 142 -11.26 7.70 -15.90
C ASP A 142 -10.01 7.41 -16.76
N ILE A 143 -9.00 6.78 -16.20
CA ILE A 143 -7.72 6.48 -16.81
C ILE A 143 -7.59 4.96 -16.88
N PRO A 144 -7.37 4.36 -18.06
CA PRO A 144 -7.19 2.91 -18.19
C PRO A 144 -6.11 2.45 -17.20
N CYS A 145 -6.47 1.44 -16.42
CA CYS A 145 -5.68 0.85 -15.34
C CYS A 145 -4.31 0.38 -15.84
N ARG A 146 -3.35 1.28 -15.85
CA ARG A 146 -1.94 0.95 -15.70
C ARG A 146 -1.64 1.25 -14.25
N SER A 147 -1.22 0.25 -13.51
CA SER A 147 -0.87 0.32 -12.08
C SER A 147 -0.05 1.57 -11.74
N ARG A 148 -0.73 2.67 -11.42
CA ARG A 148 -0.10 3.92 -11.02
C ARG A 148 -0.18 4.06 -9.51
N TRP A 149 0.93 3.84 -8.87
CA TRP A 149 1.18 4.33 -7.54
C TRP A 149 1.47 5.83 -7.63
N LEU A 150 0.50 6.64 -7.29
CA LEU A 150 0.76 8.07 -7.09
C LEU A 150 1.28 8.26 -5.66
N LEU A 151 2.59 8.16 -5.51
CA LEU A 151 3.33 8.80 -4.44
C LEU A 151 3.40 10.30 -4.78
N ASP A 152 2.33 11.05 -4.60
CA ASP A 152 2.39 12.46 -4.96
C ASP A 152 1.74 13.36 -3.90
N ARG A 153 2.53 14.34 -3.46
CA ARG A 153 2.04 15.53 -2.76
C ARG A 153 1.06 16.36 -3.61
N SER A 154 0.95 16.08 -4.92
CA SER A 154 0.06 16.80 -5.85
C SER A 154 -1.41 16.36 -5.74
N CYS A 155 -1.71 15.21 -5.13
CA CYS A 155 -3.09 14.83 -4.83
C CYS A 155 -3.78 15.87 -3.93
N ALA A 156 -3.03 16.46 -3.00
CA ALA A 156 -3.53 17.53 -2.12
C ALA A 156 -3.76 18.87 -2.85
N LYS A 157 -3.06 19.12 -3.96
CA LYS A 157 -3.18 20.40 -4.68
C LYS A 157 -4.33 20.46 -5.68
N ARG A 158 -4.84 19.32 -6.17
CA ARG A 158 -6.02 19.31 -7.06
C ARG A 158 -7.35 19.49 -6.31
N GLU A 159 -7.36 19.18 -5.02
CA GLU A 159 -8.56 19.38 -4.18
C GLU A 159 -8.84 20.84 -3.84
N ALA A 160 -7.88 21.73 -4.02
CA ALA A 160 -8.00 23.16 -3.71
C ALA A 160 -8.47 24.03 -4.90
N GLN A 161 -8.65 23.45 -6.10
CA GLN A 161 -9.04 24.20 -7.30
C GLN A 161 -10.50 23.99 -7.73
N ASP A 162 -11.24 23.07 -7.07
CA ASP A 162 -12.65 22.78 -7.36
C ASP A 162 -13.60 23.29 -6.25
N THR A 163 -13.22 24.38 -5.57
CA THR A 163 -14.14 25.08 -4.62
C THR A 163 -14.50 26.47 -5.11
#